data_8757a9ec2a5cce860a3c6c3e03026e3c
#
_entry.id   8757a9ec2a5cce860a3c6c3e03026e3c
#
_cell.length_a   1.000
_cell.length_b   1.000
_cell.length_c   1.000
_cell.angle_alpha   90.00
_cell.angle_beta   90.00
_cell.angle_gamma   90.00
#
_symmetry.space_group_name_H-M   'P 1'
#
loop_
_entity.id
_entity.type
_entity.pdbx_description
1 polymer ?
#
loop_
_entity_poly.entity_id
_entity_poly.type
_entity_poly.pdbx_seq_one_letter_code
_entity_poly.pdbx_strand_id
1 'polypeptide(L)'
;LSSSTLSTSTLAIVAHAAGDLRIEQIDLAAPGADEARVAIAYGGICGSDLHYWSHGAAGESILKAPMVLGHEIVGTVTQAASDGSGPPAGTKVAVHPATPGETGEPYPEACPNLSPGCTYLGSAARYPHTEGAFAREVNLPSRMLRELPAGLSLRDAALAEPAAVAWHAVSRAGEVAGKKALVIGAGPIGALAVAVLKRAGAEEIIAVDMHDKPLEIAKELGATSTLRADDQDAIAKVNADVVIEASGNYRGLASAVRGAVRGGRVVMVGLLPSGEQPALISLAITRELELAGSFRFNGEIDQVLAALADGSLQISAAVTHEFPVAEGLEAFETAKNSSKSGKVLLNFLGK
;
A
#
# COMPACT_ATOMS: atom_id res chain seq x y z
N LEU A 1 -41.56 -22.95 8.91
CA LEU A 1 -40.41 -23.51 8.21
C LEU A 1 -39.27 -22.51 8.30
N SER A 2 -38.38 -22.70 9.30
CA SER A 2 -37.14 -21.95 9.49
C SER A 2 -36.20 -22.31 8.33
N SER A 3 -35.93 -21.39 7.42
CA SER A 3 -34.86 -21.57 6.45
C SER A 3 -33.56 -21.45 7.23
N SER A 4 -32.90 -22.58 7.46
CA SER A 4 -31.50 -22.57 7.86
C SER A 4 -30.71 -21.98 6.70
N THR A 5 -30.36 -20.70 6.80
CA THR A 5 -29.29 -20.13 5.99
C THR A 5 -28.04 -20.92 6.30
N LEU A 6 -27.59 -21.73 5.35
CA LEU A 6 -26.29 -22.39 5.43
C LEU A 6 -25.25 -21.26 5.54
N SER A 7 -24.72 -21.06 6.75
CA SER A 7 -23.56 -20.21 6.97
C SER A 7 -22.42 -20.84 6.19
N THR A 8 -21.95 -20.17 5.15
CA THR A 8 -20.71 -20.58 4.48
C THR A 8 -19.55 -20.02 5.31
N SER A 9 -18.46 -20.77 5.43
CA SER A 9 -17.25 -20.32 6.11
C SER A 9 -16.12 -20.11 5.11
N THR A 10 -15.19 -19.24 5.45
CA THR A 10 -14.01 -18.95 4.66
C THR A 10 -12.77 -18.96 5.55
N LEU A 11 -11.64 -19.43 5.02
CA LEU A 11 -10.35 -19.37 5.70
C LEU A 11 -9.80 -17.95 5.62
N ALA A 12 -9.46 -17.36 6.76
CA ALA A 12 -8.98 -15.98 6.85
C ALA A 12 -7.76 -15.82 7.78
N ILE A 13 -7.05 -14.73 7.62
CA ILE A 13 -5.97 -14.29 8.51
C ILE A 13 -6.50 -13.19 9.42
N VAL A 14 -6.58 -13.48 10.71
CA VAL A 14 -7.20 -12.63 11.73
C VAL A 14 -6.17 -12.20 12.76
N ALA A 15 -6.03 -10.91 12.99
CA ALA A 15 -5.30 -10.37 14.14
C ALA A 15 -6.25 -10.29 15.34
N HIS A 16 -5.98 -11.06 16.39
CA HIS A 16 -6.76 -11.08 17.62
C HIS A 16 -6.28 -10.05 18.64
N ALA A 17 -4.97 -9.90 18.74
CA ALA A 17 -4.28 -8.95 19.61
C ALA A 17 -2.83 -8.80 19.16
N ALA A 18 -2.06 -7.93 19.81
CA ALA A 18 -0.61 -7.87 19.62
C ALA A 18 0.04 -9.24 19.83
N GLY A 19 0.75 -9.73 18.82
CA GLY A 19 1.40 -11.05 18.82
C GLY A 19 0.48 -12.25 18.56
N ASP A 20 -0.83 -12.04 18.43
CA ASP A 20 -1.80 -13.11 18.19
C ASP A 20 -2.42 -12.98 16.79
N LEU A 21 -1.80 -13.61 15.81
CA LEU A 21 -2.26 -13.74 14.43
C LEU A 21 -2.68 -15.18 14.19
N ARG A 22 -3.90 -15.38 13.66
CA ARG A 22 -4.46 -16.72 13.44
C ARG A 22 -4.91 -16.88 11.99
N ILE A 23 -4.75 -18.12 11.50
CA ILE A 23 -5.34 -18.57 10.24
C ILE A 23 -6.50 -19.48 10.63
N GLU A 24 -7.71 -19.01 10.45
CA GLU A 24 -8.90 -19.66 10.99
C GLU A 24 -10.11 -19.55 10.05
N GLN A 25 -11.08 -20.42 10.26
CA GLN A 25 -12.36 -20.33 9.57
C GLN A 25 -13.22 -19.27 10.24
N ILE A 26 -13.75 -18.38 9.43
CA ILE A 26 -14.71 -17.35 9.86
C ILE A 26 -16.03 -17.50 9.10
N ASP A 27 -17.11 -17.02 9.66
CA ASP A 27 -18.41 -17.00 8.99
C ASP A 27 -18.38 -16.04 7.81
N LEU A 28 -18.87 -16.50 6.66
CA LEU A 28 -19.07 -15.69 5.47
C LEU A 28 -20.57 -15.46 5.27
N ALA A 29 -21.01 -14.24 5.54
CA ALA A 29 -22.41 -13.84 5.38
C ALA A 29 -22.85 -13.88 3.90
N ALA A 30 -24.15 -13.84 3.66
CA ALA A 30 -24.66 -13.57 2.33
C ALA A 30 -24.27 -12.14 1.91
N PRO A 31 -23.89 -11.87 0.64
CA PRO A 31 -23.57 -10.53 0.20
C PRO A 31 -24.79 -9.60 0.26
N GLY A 32 -24.56 -8.34 0.60
CA GLY A 32 -25.55 -7.27 0.45
C GLY A 32 -25.95 -7.04 -1.02
N ALA A 33 -26.94 -6.20 -1.25
CA ALA A 33 -27.46 -5.99 -2.62
C ALA A 33 -26.40 -5.38 -3.55
N ASP A 34 -25.58 -4.48 -3.05
CA ASP A 34 -24.50 -3.76 -3.75
C ASP A 34 -23.12 -4.46 -3.60
N GLU A 35 -23.09 -5.62 -2.96
CA GLU A 35 -21.85 -6.39 -2.74
C GLU A 35 -21.73 -7.54 -3.71
N ALA A 36 -20.53 -7.72 -4.23
CA ALA A 36 -20.12 -8.91 -4.97
C ALA A 36 -19.30 -9.84 -4.07
N ARG A 37 -19.43 -11.15 -4.26
CA ARG A 37 -18.52 -12.12 -3.67
C ARG A 37 -17.31 -12.28 -4.56
N VAL A 38 -16.14 -12.20 -3.95
CA VAL A 38 -14.85 -12.28 -4.66
C VAL A 38 -14.03 -13.40 -4.04
N ALA A 39 -13.61 -14.36 -4.88
CA ALA A 39 -12.57 -15.31 -4.52
C ALA A 39 -11.21 -14.63 -4.66
N ILE A 40 -10.52 -14.47 -3.54
CA ILE A 40 -9.21 -13.82 -3.51
C ILE A 40 -8.16 -14.76 -4.11
N ALA A 41 -7.32 -14.25 -4.99
CA ALA A 41 -6.22 -14.99 -5.59
C ALA A 41 -4.90 -14.67 -4.89
N TYR A 42 -4.61 -13.39 -4.73
CA TYR A 42 -3.39 -12.90 -4.09
C TYR A 42 -3.68 -11.74 -3.15
N GLY A 43 -2.89 -11.66 -2.08
CA GLY A 43 -2.87 -10.52 -1.17
C GLY A 43 -1.44 -10.10 -0.82
N GLY A 44 -1.14 -8.80 -0.91
CA GLY A 44 0.15 -8.25 -0.50
C GLY A 44 0.16 -7.90 0.99
N ILE A 45 1.18 -8.31 1.72
CA ILE A 45 1.34 -7.93 3.12
C ILE A 45 1.88 -6.50 3.20
N CYS A 46 1.13 -5.63 3.89
CA CYS A 46 1.48 -4.24 4.13
C CYS A 46 2.16 -4.03 5.49
N GLY A 47 2.89 -2.94 5.63
CA GLY A 47 3.46 -2.53 6.92
C GLY A 47 2.40 -2.33 8.01
N SER A 48 1.21 -1.86 7.68
CA SER A 48 0.11 -1.73 8.65
C SER A 48 -0.40 -3.08 9.18
N ASP A 49 -0.44 -4.12 8.33
CA ASP A 49 -0.78 -5.48 8.77
C ASP A 49 0.25 -6.00 9.78
N LEU A 50 1.54 -5.74 9.52
CA LEU A 50 2.63 -6.09 10.43
C LEU A 50 2.54 -5.32 11.76
N HIS A 51 2.12 -4.06 11.72
CA HIS A 51 1.94 -3.25 12.92
C HIS A 51 0.77 -3.74 13.77
N TYR A 52 -0.40 -4.04 13.18
CA TYR A 52 -1.52 -4.64 13.89
C TYR A 52 -1.13 -5.97 14.54
N TRP A 53 -0.45 -6.83 13.81
CA TRP A 53 0.04 -8.09 14.37
C TRP A 53 1.06 -7.88 15.50
N SER A 54 2.09 -7.05 15.28
CA SER A 54 3.19 -6.93 16.23
C SER A 54 2.85 -6.09 17.46
N HIS A 55 2.04 -5.05 17.31
CA HIS A 55 1.81 -4.04 18.34
C HIS A 55 0.33 -3.87 18.73
N GLY A 56 -0.60 -4.50 18.00
CA GLY A 56 -2.03 -4.27 18.18
C GLY A 56 -2.49 -2.87 17.76
N ALA A 57 -1.66 -2.14 17.02
CA ALA A 57 -1.98 -0.80 16.56
C ALA A 57 -1.14 -0.41 15.32
N ALA A 58 -1.71 0.37 14.42
CA ALA A 58 -1.02 1.02 13.31
C ALA A 58 -1.23 2.54 13.42
N GLY A 59 -0.19 3.27 13.83
CA GLY A 59 -0.31 4.68 14.20
C GLY A 59 -1.31 4.87 15.35
N GLU A 60 -2.27 5.77 15.17
CA GLU A 60 -3.35 6.04 16.13
C GLU A 60 -4.48 4.98 16.09
N SER A 61 -4.46 4.05 15.14
CA SER A 61 -5.50 3.04 14.95
C SER A 61 -5.25 1.84 15.84
N ILE A 62 -6.01 1.68 16.92
CA ILE A 62 -5.82 0.65 17.96
C ILE A 62 -6.78 -0.51 17.71
N LEU A 63 -6.28 -1.74 17.69
CA LEU A 63 -7.06 -2.97 17.60
C LEU A 63 -7.82 -3.19 18.93
N LYS A 64 -9.14 -3.11 18.88
CA LYS A 64 -10.04 -3.26 20.05
C LYS A 64 -10.80 -4.59 20.06
N ALA A 65 -10.79 -5.29 18.93
CA ALA A 65 -11.43 -6.58 18.73
C ALA A 65 -10.68 -7.32 17.63
N PRO A 66 -10.83 -8.66 17.49
CA PRO A 66 -10.30 -9.39 16.35
C PRO A 66 -10.72 -8.76 15.02
N MET A 67 -9.81 -8.71 14.05
CA MET A 67 -10.04 -8.10 12.74
C MET A 67 -9.32 -8.92 11.66
N VAL A 68 -10.02 -9.21 10.57
CA VAL A 68 -9.39 -9.73 9.35
C VAL A 68 -8.46 -8.67 8.79
N LEU A 69 -7.22 -9.05 8.48
CA LEU A 69 -6.24 -8.15 7.88
C LEU A 69 -6.34 -8.11 6.35
N GLY A 70 -5.59 -7.21 5.73
CA GLY A 70 -5.34 -7.18 4.28
C GLY A 70 -6.23 -6.20 3.51
N HIS A 71 -5.56 -5.44 2.65
CA HIS A 71 -6.19 -4.43 1.76
C HIS A 71 -5.53 -4.36 0.38
N GLU A 72 -4.39 -5.02 0.18
CA GLU A 72 -3.71 -5.13 -1.11
C GLU A 72 -4.13 -6.45 -1.77
N ILE A 73 -5.26 -6.50 -2.44
CA ILE A 73 -5.88 -7.76 -2.89
C ILE A 73 -6.37 -7.73 -4.33
N VAL A 74 -6.30 -8.90 -4.94
CA VAL A 74 -6.85 -9.19 -6.27
C VAL A 74 -7.58 -10.53 -6.25
N GLY A 75 -8.57 -10.68 -7.09
CA GLY A 75 -9.36 -11.91 -7.13
C GLY A 75 -10.27 -12.01 -8.35
N THR A 76 -11.20 -12.94 -8.27
CA THR A 76 -12.21 -13.16 -9.31
C THR A 76 -13.61 -13.09 -8.68
N VAL A 77 -14.50 -12.34 -9.29
CA VAL A 77 -15.90 -12.28 -8.87
C VAL A 77 -16.55 -13.65 -9.05
N THR A 78 -17.04 -14.24 -7.98
CA THR A 78 -17.75 -15.53 -8.00
C THR A 78 -19.26 -15.36 -8.00
N GLN A 79 -19.76 -14.24 -7.41
CA GLN A 79 -21.16 -13.86 -7.44
C GLN A 79 -21.24 -12.34 -7.61
N ALA A 80 -21.91 -11.89 -8.66
CA ALA A 80 -22.17 -10.49 -8.91
C ALA A 80 -23.13 -9.88 -7.87
N ALA A 81 -23.06 -8.56 -7.68
CA ALA A 81 -24.02 -7.83 -6.86
C ALA A 81 -25.46 -7.99 -7.40
N SER A 82 -26.41 -8.19 -6.51
CA SER A 82 -27.80 -8.49 -6.91
C SER A 82 -28.57 -7.27 -7.40
N ASP A 83 -28.07 -6.06 -7.11
CA ASP A 83 -28.62 -4.79 -7.63
C ASP A 83 -28.15 -4.46 -9.06
N GLY A 84 -27.29 -5.31 -9.65
CA GLY A 84 -26.76 -5.14 -10.99
C GLY A 84 -25.55 -4.18 -11.05
N SER A 85 -25.04 -3.70 -9.92
CA SER A 85 -23.85 -2.87 -9.87
C SER A 85 -22.56 -3.72 -10.00
N GLY A 86 -21.51 -3.11 -10.52
CA GLY A 86 -20.18 -3.71 -10.62
C GLY A 86 -20.03 -4.82 -11.67
N PRO A 87 -18.89 -5.53 -11.64
CA PRO A 87 -18.56 -6.51 -12.66
C PRO A 87 -19.33 -7.82 -12.50
N PRO A 88 -19.59 -8.55 -13.61
CA PRO A 88 -20.24 -9.85 -13.58
C PRO A 88 -19.33 -10.95 -12.99
N ALA A 89 -19.95 -12.08 -12.63
CA ALA A 89 -19.21 -13.27 -12.20
C ALA A 89 -18.21 -13.73 -13.28
N GLY A 90 -17.03 -14.18 -12.86
CA GLY A 90 -15.92 -14.55 -13.73
C GLY A 90 -14.94 -13.41 -14.03
N THR A 91 -15.28 -12.17 -13.70
CA THR A 91 -14.39 -11.01 -13.92
C THR A 91 -13.23 -11.01 -12.93
N LYS A 92 -12.02 -10.86 -13.44
CA LYS A 92 -10.81 -10.62 -12.61
C LYS A 92 -10.75 -9.17 -12.18
N VAL A 93 -10.49 -8.93 -10.90
CA VAL A 93 -10.53 -7.60 -10.30
C VAL A 93 -9.36 -7.34 -9.37
N ALA A 94 -8.92 -6.08 -9.34
CA ALA A 94 -8.19 -5.49 -8.23
C ALA A 94 -9.16 -4.72 -7.34
N VAL A 95 -8.79 -4.45 -6.11
CA VAL A 95 -9.69 -3.82 -5.13
C VAL A 95 -9.15 -2.46 -4.71
N HIS A 96 -9.99 -1.44 -4.82
CA HIS A 96 -9.76 -0.12 -4.22
C HIS A 96 -10.28 -0.15 -2.78
N PRO A 97 -9.40 -0.22 -1.76
CA PRO A 97 -9.82 -0.57 -0.40
C PRO A 97 -10.52 0.56 0.37
N ALA A 98 -10.52 1.79 -0.15
CA ALA A 98 -11.10 2.94 0.52
C ALA A 98 -12.59 3.09 0.27
N THR A 99 -13.31 3.51 1.30
CA THR A 99 -14.68 4.01 1.21
C THR A 99 -14.72 5.43 1.74
N PRO A 100 -14.92 6.45 0.91
CA PRO A 100 -15.20 7.80 1.36
C PRO A 100 -16.42 7.82 2.27
N GLY A 101 -16.40 8.71 3.27
CA GLY A 101 -17.52 8.87 4.20
C GLY A 101 -17.55 10.31 4.69
N GLU A 102 -18.75 10.79 5.05
CA GLU A 102 -18.96 12.16 5.51
C GLU A 102 -19.07 12.21 7.03
N THR A 103 -18.43 13.20 7.64
CA THR A 103 -18.57 13.53 9.07
C THR A 103 -19.03 14.98 9.29
N GLY A 104 -19.22 15.75 8.23
CA GLY A 104 -19.48 17.18 8.27
C GLY A 104 -18.22 18.04 8.40
N GLU A 105 -17.05 17.46 8.56
CA GLU A 105 -15.78 18.18 8.54
C GLU A 105 -15.40 18.51 7.08
N PRO A 106 -14.87 19.73 6.80
CA PRO A 106 -14.53 20.13 5.44
C PRO A 106 -13.28 19.40 4.93
N TYR A 107 -13.32 18.97 3.67
CA TYR A 107 -12.16 18.46 2.92
C TYR A 107 -12.33 18.81 1.43
N PRO A 108 -11.25 18.81 0.63
CA PRO A 108 -11.36 19.07 -0.80
C PRO A 108 -12.13 17.92 -1.49
N GLU A 109 -13.28 18.20 -2.11
CA GLU A 109 -14.11 17.18 -2.77
C GLU A 109 -13.37 16.38 -3.85
N ALA A 110 -12.38 17.02 -4.52
CA ALA A 110 -11.51 16.35 -5.49
C ALA A 110 -10.53 15.35 -4.87
N CYS A 111 -10.45 15.28 -3.54
CA CYS A 111 -9.51 14.44 -2.79
C CYS A 111 -10.26 13.50 -1.84
N PRO A 112 -11.02 12.50 -2.33
CA PRO A 112 -11.81 11.61 -1.49
C PRO A 112 -10.97 10.78 -0.51
N ASN A 113 -9.67 10.60 -0.74
CA ASN A 113 -8.72 10.02 0.22
C ASN A 113 -8.61 10.83 1.52
N LEU A 114 -8.93 12.12 1.50
CA LEU A 114 -8.92 13.03 2.65
C LEU A 114 -10.27 13.14 3.33
N SER A 115 -11.29 12.43 2.85
CA SER A 115 -12.61 12.40 3.50
C SER A 115 -12.46 11.96 4.95
N PRO A 116 -12.91 12.77 5.93
CA PRO A 116 -12.73 12.46 7.35
C PRO A 116 -13.54 11.24 7.79
N GLY A 117 -14.58 10.87 7.04
CA GLY A 117 -15.35 9.64 7.21
C GLY A 117 -14.78 8.41 6.52
N CYS A 118 -13.68 8.54 5.81
CA CYS A 118 -13.10 7.45 5.01
C CYS A 118 -12.79 6.21 5.84
N THR A 119 -13.28 5.04 5.39
CA THR A 119 -12.86 3.73 5.89
C THR A 119 -11.89 3.08 4.92
N TYR A 120 -11.16 2.08 5.40
CA TYR A 120 -10.17 1.34 4.61
C TYR A 120 -10.19 -0.12 5.05
N LEU A 121 -10.13 -1.06 4.11
CA LEU A 121 -10.10 -2.48 4.46
C LEU A 121 -8.93 -2.78 5.42
N GLY A 122 -9.16 -3.68 6.38
CA GLY A 122 -8.14 -4.06 7.36
C GLY A 122 -7.69 -2.91 8.25
N SER A 123 -8.59 -1.99 8.62
CA SER A 123 -8.25 -0.82 9.43
C SER A 123 -9.02 -0.75 10.74
N ALA A 124 -8.30 -0.59 11.85
CA ALA A 124 -8.84 -0.36 13.18
C ALA A 124 -9.00 1.12 13.53
N ALA A 125 -8.97 2.03 12.56
CA ALA A 125 -9.14 3.47 12.78
C ALA A 125 -10.51 3.82 13.38
N ARG A 126 -11.50 2.94 13.25
CA ARG A 126 -12.84 3.08 13.79
C ARG A 126 -13.26 1.84 14.57
N TYR A 127 -14.31 1.94 15.33
CA TYR A 127 -14.96 0.80 15.99
C TYR A 127 -16.48 0.86 15.74
N PRO A 128 -17.10 -0.23 15.24
CA PRO A 128 -16.48 -1.50 14.82
C PRO A 128 -15.38 -1.31 13.77
N HIS A 129 -14.40 -2.23 13.74
CA HIS A 129 -13.31 -2.18 12.77
C HIS A 129 -13.81 -2.40 11.34
N THR A 130 -13.05 -1.92 10.36
CA THR A 130 -13.29 -2.26 8.97
C THR A 130 -12.49 -3.52 8.66
N GLU A 131 -13.22 -4.64 8.46
CA GLU A 131 -12.60 -5.93 8.14
C GLU A 131 -11.75 -5.82 6.87
N GLY A 132 -10.64 -6.56 6.84
CA GLY A 132 -9.81 -6.73 5.67
C GLY A 132 -10.29 -7.87 4.78
N ALA A 133 -9.45 -8.24 3.83
CA ALA A 133 -9.79 -9.22 2.83
C ALA A 133 -8.73 -10.33 2.64
N PHE A 134 -7.87 -10.58 3.62
CA PHE A 134 -7.05 -11.79 3.65
C PHE A 134 -7.91 -12.99 4.03
N ALA A 135 -8.80 -13.35 3.12
CA ALA A 135 -9.65 -14.52 3.21
C ALA A 135 -9.82 -15.15 1.83
N ARG A 136 -10.18 -16.44 1.76
CA ARG A 136 -10.38 -17.10 0.46
C ARG A 136 -11.54 -16.52 -0.33
N GLU A 137 -12.59 -16.12 0.36
CA GLU A 137 -13.75 -15.44 -0.21
C GLU A 137 -14.15 -14.29 0.69
N VAL A 138 -14.55 -13.17 0.09
CA VAL A 138 -15.03 -11.97 0.78
C VAL A 138 -16.21 -11.36 0.02
N ASN A 139 -17.08 -10.68 0.73
CA ASN A 139 -18.09 -9.81 0.12
C ASN A 139 -17.56 -8.38 0.12
N LEU A 140 -17.54 -7.75 -1.04
CA LEU A 140 -17.02 -6.40 -1.21
C LEU A 140 -18.03 -5.53 -1.96
N PRO A 141 -18.24 -4.27 -1.53
CA PRO A 141 -19.00 -3.30 -2.30
C PRO A 141 -18.49 -3.22 -3.74
N SER A 142 -19.40 -3.30 -4.71
CA SER A 142 -19.09 -3.29 -6.15
C SER A 142 -18.23 -2.10 -6.57
N ARG A 143 -18.44 -0.93 -5.94
CA ARG A 143 -17.64 0.28 -6.19
C ARG A 143 -16.16 0.15 -5.86
N MET A 144 -15.75 -0.84 -5.06
CA MET A 144 -14.34 -1.15 -4.77
C MET A 144 -13.66 -1.92 -5.89
N LEU A 145 -14.42 -2.59 -6.73
CA LEU A 145 -13.90 -3.52 -7.73
C LEU A 145 -13.42 -2.78 -8.98
N ARG A 146 -12.19 -3.07 -9.41
CA ARG A 146 -11.59 -2.55 -10.64
C ARG A 146 -11.28 -3.73 -11.55
N GLU A 147 -11.98 -3.79 -12.69
CA GLU A 147 -11.75 -4.85 -13.68
C GLU A 147 -10.29 -4.79 -14.18
N LEU A 148 -9.65 -5.94 -14.26
CA LEU A 148 -8.31 -6.01 -14.81
C LEU A 148 -8.35 -5.84 -16.33
N PRO A 149 -7.48 -5.00 -16.90
CA PRO A 149 -7.29 -4.95 -18.34
C PRO A 149 -6.95 -6.32 -18.93
N ALA A 150 -7.39 -6.55 -20.18
CA ALA A 150 -7.13 -7.80 -20.88
C ALA A 150 -5.63 -8.14 -20.91
N GLY A 151 -5.29 -9.38 -20.63
CA GLY A 151 -3.92 -9.87 -20.61
C GLY A 151 -3.16 -9.67 -19.29
N LEU A 152 -3.63 -8.81 -18.39
CA LEU A 152 -3.00 -8.62 -17.09
C LEU A 152 -3.34 -9.80 -16.17
N SER A 153 -2.29 -10.43 -15.61
CA SER A 153 -2.47 -11.53 -14.66
C SER A 153 -2.86 -11.03 -13.27
N LEU A 154 -3.60 -11.86 -12.51
CA LEU A 154 -3.92 -11.54 -11.12
C LEU A 154 -2.65 -11.36 -10.28
N ARG A 155 -1.60 -12.16 -10.55
CA ARG A 155 -0.34 -12.04 -9.81
C ARG A 155 0.36 -10.70 -10.06
N ASP A 156 0.41 -10.24 -11.30
CA ASP A 156 1.03 -8.95 -11.63
C ASP A 156 0.20 -7.77 -11.11
N ALA A 157 -1.12 -7.91 -11.11
CA ALA A 157 -2.04 -6.91 -10.54
C ALA A 157 -2.05 -6.87 -8.99
N ALA A 158 -1.46 -7.85 -8.31
CA ALA A 158 -1.46 -7.89 -6.84
C ALA A 158 -0.74 -6.69 -6.18
N LEU A 159 0.11 -6.00 -6.94
CA LEU A 159 0.78 -4.78 -6.49
C LEU A 159 0.02 -3.49 -6.87
N ALA A 160 -1.19 -3.56 -7.42
CA ALA A 160 -1.90 -2.38 -7.90
C ALA A 160 -2.19 -1.36 -6.79
N GLU A 161 -2.61 -1.85 -5.61
CA GLU A 161 -2.88 -0.98 -4.45
C GLU A 161 -1.63 -0.25 -3.96
N PRO A 162 -0.52 -0.92 -3.56
CA PRO A 162 0.66 -0.22 -3.07
C PRO A 162 1.36 0.60 -4.16
N ALA A 163 1.25 0.21 -5.44
CA ALA A 163 1.74 1.02 -6.55
C ALA A 163 0.90 2.31 -6.72
N ALA A 164 -0.41 2.26 -6.45
CA ALA A 164 -1.26 3.46 -6.45
C ALA A 164 -0.88 4.43 -5.33
N VAL A 165 -0.52 3.94 -4.14
CA VAL A 165 0.04 4.77 -3.07
C VAL A 165 1.33 5.45 -3.51
N ALA A 166 2.26 4.70 -4.12
CA ALA A 166 3.51 5.25 -4.65
C ALA A 166 3.26 6.25 -5.79
N TRP A 167 2.30 5.95 -6.67
CA TRP A 167 1.90 6.85 -7.76
C TRP A 167 1.34 8.17 -7.23
N HIS A 168 0.47 8.09 -6.24
CA HIS A 168 -0.07 9.29 -5.58
C HIS A 168 1.06 10.13 -4.96
N ALA A 169 2.01 9.51 -4.27
CA ALA A 169 3.16 10.21 -3.69
C ALA A 169 4.01 10.92 -4.77
N VAL A 170 4.29 10.27 -5.89
CA VAL A 170 5.02 10.89 -7.02
C VAL A 170 4.20 12.02 -7.65
N SER A 171 2.87 11.87 -7.79
CA SER A 171 1.99 12.94 -8.27
C SER A 171 2.01 14.17 -7.35
N ARG A 172 2.13 13.96 -6.04
CA ARG A 172 2.30 15.05 -5.06
C ARG A 172 3.64 15.80 -5.23
N ALA A 173 4.64 15.18 -5.86
CA ALA A 173 5.91 15.84 -6.18
C ALA A 173 5.79 16.86 -7.35
N GLY A 174 4.70 16.81 -8.12
CA GLY A 174 4.49 17.62 -9.31
C GLY A 174 5.26 17.06 -10.52
N GLU A 175 5.70 17.95 -11.42
CA GLU A 175 6.47 17.54 -12.60
C GLU A 175 7.84 16.98 -12.19
N VAL A 176 8.15 15.74 -12.62
CA VAL A 176 9.42 15.07 -12.29
C VAL A 176 10.26 14.72 -13.51
N ALA A 177 9.72 14.90 -14.74
CA ALA A 177 10.46 14.60 -15.97
C ALA A 177 11.73 15.46 -16.07
N GLY A 178 12.86 14.82 -16.37
CA GLY A 178 14.16 15.48 -16.47
C GLY A 178 14.75 15.92 -15.12
N LYS A 179 14.12 15.60 -13.99
CA LYS A 179 14.57 16.00 -12.64
C LYS A 179 15.35 14.89 -11.96
N LYS A 180 16.15 15.32 -10.98
CA LYS A 180 16.82 14.43 -10.04
C LYS A 180 15.90 14.13 -8.87
N ALA A 181 15.65 12.85 -8.63
CA ALA A 181 14.80 12.35 -7.56
C ALA A 181 15.61 11.57 -6.51
N LEU A 182 15.28 11.74 -5.25
CA LEU A 182 15.84 11.00 -4.12
C LEU A 182 14.71 10.26 -3.40
N VAL A 183 14.88 8.97 -3.19
CA VAL A 183 13.92 8.14 -2.42
C VAL A 183 14.59 7.69 -1.13
N ILE A 184 14.08 8.16 0.00
CA ILE A 184 14.55 7.78 1.33
C ILE A 184 13.68 6.67 1.88
N GLY A 185 14.27 5.50 2.10
CA GLY A 185 13.58 4.25 2.41
C GLY A 185 13.18 3.52 1.13
N ALA A 186 13.95 2.49 0.76
CA ALA A 186 13.70 1.64 -0.41
C ALA A 186 12.90 0.37 -0.05
N GLY A 187 12.12 0.40 1.03
CA GLY A 187 11.11 -0.63 1.33
C GLY A 187 10.03 -0.70 0.23
N PRO A 188 8.99 -1.53 0.38
CA PRO A 188 8.03 -1.77 -0.70
C PRO A 188 7.46 -0.51 -1.36
N ILE A 189 7.04 0.50 -0.58
CA ILE A 189 6.51 1.76 -1.15
C ILE A 189 7.60 2.58 -1.83
N GLY A 190 8.79 2.72 -1.21
CA GLY A 190 9.89 3.46 -1.82
C GLY A 190 10.39 2.81 -3.11
N ALA A 191 10.49 1.48 -3.15
CA ALA A 191 10.87 0.73 -4.35
C ALA A 191 9.83 0.93 -5.49
N LEU A 192 8.54 0.88 -5.18
CA LEU A 192 7.48 1.19 -6.14
C LEU A 192 7.51 2.65 -6.59
N ALA A 193 7.85 3.59 -5.69
CA ALA A 193 8.04 5.00 -6.06
C ALA A 193 9.20 5.19 -7.05
N VAL A 194 10.29 4.42 -6.91
CA VAL A 194 11.39 4.40 -7.91
C VAL A 194 10.85 4.01 -9.30
N ALA A 195 10.05 2.97 -9.40
CA ALA A 195 9.48 2.53 -10.67
C ALA A 195 8.54 3.59 -11.29
N VAL A 196 7.74 4.24 -10.46
CA VAL A 196 6.83 5.31 -10.90
C VAL A 196 7.62 6.55 -11.33
N LEU A 197 8.65 6.96 -10.61
CA LEU A 197 9.56 8.05 -10.99
C LEU A 197 10.25 7.78 -12.34
N LYS A 198 10.75 6.56 -12.53
CA LYS A 198 11.33 6.13 -13.83
C LYS A 198 10.30 6.26 -14.95
N ARG A 199 9.10 5.73 -14.75
CA ARG A 199 8.01 5.85 -15.74
C ARG A 199 7.65 7.31 -16.03
N ALA A 200 7.66 8.17 -15.00
CA ALA A 200 7.37 9.60 -15.14
C ALA A 200 8.53 10.41 -15.75
N GLY A 201 9.65 9.78 -16.11
CA GLY A 201 10.75 10.41 -16.82
C GLY A 201 11.76 11.15 -15.94
N ALA A 202 11.88 10.82 -14.66
CA ALA A 202 12.97 11.34 -13.82
C ALA A 202 14.32 10.95 -14.44
N GLU A 203 15.27 11.89 -14.51
CA GLU A 203 16.57 11.70 -15.16
C GLU A 203 17.54 10.90 -14.27
N GLU A 204 17.61 11.26 -13.00
CA GLU A 204 18.38 10.53 -11.98
C GLU A 204 17.45 10.11 -10.86
N ILE A 205 17.57 8.87 -10.40
CA ILE A 205 16.81 8.35 -9.28
C ILE A 205 17.78 7.69 -8.31
N ILE A 206 17.96 8.30 -7.16
CA ILE A 206 18.84 7.81 -6.10
C ILE A 206 17.99 7.18 -5.01
N ALA A 207 18.20 5.90 -4.69
CA ALA A 207 17.51 5.21 -3.61
C ALA A 207 18.42 5.05 -2.40
N VAL A 208 17.85 5.26 -1.21
CA VAL A 208 18.56 5.18 0.06
C VAL A 208 17.89 4.17 0.98
N ASP A 209 18.66 3.25 1.55
CA ASP A 209 18.17 2.32 2.58
C ASP A 209 19.30 1.88 3.52
N MET A 210 18.93 1.28 4.64
CA MET A 210 19.86 0.68 5.59
C MET A 210 20.36 -0.70 5.15
N HIS A 211 19.59 -1.39 4.32
CA HIS A 211 19.82 -2.78 3.92
C HIS A 211 20.12 -2.92 2.43
N ASP A 212 20.92 -3.92 2.07
CA ASP A 212 21.31 -4.14 0.68
C ASP A 212 20.16 -4.67 -0.17
N LYS A 213 19.32 -5.57 0.38
CA LYS A 213 18.21 -6.17 -0.36
C LYS A 213 17.20 -5.14 -0.92
N PRO A 214 16.70 -4.16 -0.16
CA PRO A 214 15.89 -3.07 -0.71
C PRO A 214 16.61 -2.26 -1.79
N LEU A 215 17.91 -2.01 -1.64
CA LEU A 215 18.70 -1.29 -2.64
C LEU A 215 18.87 -2.07 -3.95
N GLU A 216 19.03 -3.39 -3.87
CA GLU A 216 19.04 -4.27 -5.05
C GLU A 216 17.70 -4.18 -5.80
N ILE A 217 16.58 -4.31 -5.09
CA ILE A 217 15.23 -4.20 -5.65
C ILE A 217 15.03 -2.82 -6.29
N ALA A 218 15.43 -1.75 -5.62
CA ALA A 218 15.33 -0.40 -6.16
C ALA A 218 16.12 -0.23 -7.46
N LYS A 219 17.31 -0.84 -7.58
CA LYS A 219 18.11 -0.86 -8.82
C LYS A 219 17.37 -1.58 -9.95
N GLU A 220 16.81 -2.76 -9.68
CA GLU A 220 16.03 -3.51 -10.67
C GLU A 220 14.80 -2.72 -11.15
N LEU A 221 14.18 -1.94 -10.26
CA LEU A 221 13.02 -1.10 -10.56
C LEU A 221 13.38 0.23 -11.22
N GLY A 222 14.66 0.59 -11.29
CA GLY A 222 15.12 1.72 -12.09
C GLY A 222 15.87 2.81 -11.36
N ALA A 223 16.29 2.60 -10.11
CA ALA A 223 17.20 3.53 -9.46
C ALA A 223 18.53 3.59 -10.24
N THR A 224 18.97 4.80 -10.57
CA THR A 224 20.23 5.03 -11.31
C THR A 224 21.45 4.84 -10.41
N SER A 225 21.28 5.10 -9.12
CA SER A 225 22.28 4.82 -8.09
C SER A 225 21.62 4.57 -6.73
N THR A 226 22.42 4.07 -5.80
CA THR A 226 21.97 3.77 -4.43
C THR A 226 22.98 4.28 -3.42
N LEU A 227 22.50 4.68 -2.24
CA LEU A 227 23.31 5.10 -1.11
C LEU A 227 22.88 4.34 0.15
N ARG A 228 23.80 4.15 1.06
CA ARG A 228 23.50 3.65 2.40
C ARG A 228 22.94 4.79 3.26
N ALA A 229 21.97 4.48 4.10
CA ALA A 229 21.31 5.48 4.95
C ALA A 229 22.25 6.08 6.02
N ASP A 230 23.36 5.42 6.34
CA ASP A 230 24.41 5.90 7.26
C ASP A 230 25.39 6.88 6.58
N ASP A 231 25.47 6.93 5.25
CA ASP A 231 26.28 7.91 4.53
C ASP A 231 25.57 9.27 4.40
N GLN A 232 25.42 9.96 5.51
CA GLN A 232 24.72 11.25 5.58
C GLN A 232 25.39 12.35 4.75
N ASP A 233 26.70 12.28 4.56
CA ASP A 233 27.44 13.25 3.75
C ASP A 233 27.17 13.08 2.25
N ALA A 234 27.09 11.83 1.77
CA ALA A 234 26.69 11.56 0.40
C ALA A 234 25.23 11.97 0.15
N ILE A 235 24.31 11.66 1.07
CA ILE A 235 22.90 12.04 0.97
C ILE A 235 22.76 13.56 0.89
N ALA A 236 23.45 14.31 1.76
CA ALA A 236 23.40 15.77 1.78
C ALA A 236 23.93 16.44 0.49
N LYS A 237 24.77 15.73 -0.28
CA LYS A 237 25.34 16.21 -1.55
C LYS A 237 24.48 15.86 -2.77
N VAL A 238 23.41 15.07 -2.61
CA VAL A 238 22.55 14.67 -3.74
C VAL A 238 21.91 15.90 -4.40
N ASN A 239 21.42 16.85 -3.62
CA ASN A 239 20.73 18.05 -4.11
C ASN A 239 19.58 17.69 -5.08
N ALA A 240 18.69 16.81 -4.64
CA ALA A 240 17.55 16.35 -5.43
C ALA A 240 16.47 17.42 -5.58
N ASP A 241 15.91 17.57 -6.77
CA ASP A 241 14.78 18.47 -7.04
C ASP A 241 13.53 18.02 -6.31
N VAL A 242 13.31 16.71 -6.26
CA VAL A 242 12.20 16.06 -5.56
C VAL A 242 12.72 14.93 -4.67
N VAL A 243 12.14 14.83 -3.49
CA VAL A 243 12.46 13.75 -2.53
C VAL A 243 11.18 13.06 -2.14
N ILE A 244 11.16 11.72 -2.22
CA ILE A 244 10.09 10.88 -1.67
C ILE A 244 10.60 10.28 -0.36
N GLU A 245 10.01 10.67 0.75
CA GLU A 245 10.32 10.12 2.07
C GLU A 245 9.35 8.96 2.35
N ALA A 246 9.85 7.73 2.35
CA ALA A 246 9.09 6.49 2.51
C ALA A 246 9.64 5.60 3.64
N SER A 247 10.50 6.14 4.51
CA SER A 247 11.12 5.37 5.60
C SER A 247 10.23 5.23 6.84
N GLY A 248 9.28 6.15 7.03
CA GLY A 248 8.39 6.16 8.18
C GLY A 248 9.10 6.47 9.52
N ASN A 249 10.24 7.17 9.49
CA ASN A 249 10.93 7.58 10.70
C ASN A 249 11.57 8.98 10.58
N TYR A 250 11.77 9.64 11.73
CA TYR A 250 12.28 11.02 11.77
C TYR A 250 13.71 11.18 11.23
N ARG A 251 14.55 10.12 11.29
CA ARG A 251 15.92 10.16 10.73
C ARG A 251 15.89 10.16 9.22
N GLY A 252 14.98 9.38 8.63
CA GLY A 252 14.73 9.41 7.20
C GLY A 252 14.19 10.76 6.74
N LEU A 253 13.26 11.36 7.48
CA LEU A 253 12.79 12.72 7.20
C LEU A 253 13.93 13.74 7.28
N ALA A 254 14.82 13.64 8.26
CA ALA A 254 16.01 14.50 8.35
C ALA A 254 16.94 14.32 7.14
N SER A 255 17.14 13.08 6.68
CA SER A 255 17.92 12.77 5.47
C SER A 255 17.26 13.36 4.22
N ALA A 256 15.93 13.27 4.12
CA ALA A 256 15.16 13.84 3.00
C ALA A 256 15.34 15.37 2.92
N VAL A 257 15.24 16.07 4.04
CA VAL A 257 15.47 17.52 4.12
C VAL A 257 16.91 17.89 3.76
N ARG A 258 17.91 17.09 4.19
CA ARG A 258 19.33 17.34 3.84
C ARG A 258 19.60 17.12 2.37
N GLY A 259 19.02 16.09 1.77
CA GLY A 259 19.24 15.68 0.38
C GLY A 259 18.54 16.55 -0.66
N ALA A 260 17.57 17.36 -0.26
CA ALA A 260 16.82 18.24 -1.16
C ALA A 260 17.66 19.47 -1.59
N VAL A 261 17.54 19.88 -2.84
CA VAL A 261 18.09 21.15 -3.32
C VAL A 261 17.32 22.34 -2.72
N ARG A 262 17.91 23.54 -2.72
CA ARG A 262 17.19 24.76 -2.35
C ARG A 262 15.99 24.99 -3.27
N GLY A 263 14.82 25.27 -2.71
CA GLY A 263 13.55 25.35 -3.45
C GLY A 263 12.98 24.00 -3.86
N GLY A 264 13.60 22.88 -3.41
CA GLY A 264 13.14 21.53 -3.72
C GLY A 264 11.89 21.13 -2.95
N ARG A 265 11.26 20.02 -3.36
CA ARG A 265 10.06 19.47 -2.74
C ARG A 265 10.33 18.13 -2.08
N VAL A 266 9.88 17.98 -0.84
CA VAL A 266 9.92 16.73 -0.07
C VAL A 266 8.49 16.22 0.12
N VAL A 267 8.18 15.05 -0.44
CA VAL A 267 6.89 14.37 -0.27
C VAL A 267 7.05 13.29 0.79
N MET A 268 6.27 13.41 1.86
CA MET A 268 6.27 12.49 2.99
C MET A 268 5.14 11.48 2.82
N VAL A 269 5.46 10.24 2.52
CA VAL A 269 4.52 9.11 2.39
C VAL A 269 4.72 8.07 3.50
N GLY A 270 5.94 7.97 4.06
CA GLY A 270 6.23 7.13 5.21
C GLY A 270 5.50 7.62 6.46
N LEU A 271 4.60 6.78 7.01
CA LEU A 271 3.87 7.15 8.22
C LEU A 271 4.82 7.11 9.43
N LEU A 272 5.04 8.25 10.04
CA LEU A 272 5.80 8.38 11.28
C LEU A 272 5.01 7.80 12.47
N PRO A 273 5.68 7.38 13.55
CA PRO A 273 5.00 7.04 14.79
C PRO A 273 4.12 8.19 15.29
N SER A 274 3.05 7.85 16.01
CA SER A 274 2.14 8.86 16.59
C SER A 274 2.86 9.79 17.58
N GLY A 275 2.30 10.98 17.76
CA GLY A 275 2.82 12.04 18.62
C GLY A 275 3.82 12.95 17.93
N GLU A 276 4.47 13.80 18.72
CA GLU A 276 5.44 14.78 18.23
C GLU A 276 6.72 14.09 17.74
N GLN A 277 7.19 14.48 16.55
CA GLN A 277 8.40 13.95 15.95
C GLN A 277 9.40 15.06 15.65
N PRO A 278 10.71 14.84 15.92
CA PRO A 278 11.73 15.83 15.57
C PRO A 278 11.87 16.00 14.06
N ALA A 279 12.02 17.26 13.61
CA ALA A 279 12.23 17.58 12.20
C ALA A 279 13.21 18.73 12.02
N LEU A 280 13.93 18.78 10.88
CA LEU A 280 14.90 19.82 10.56
C LEU A 280 14.21 21.05 9.94
N ILE A 281 13.25 21.64 10.65
CA ILE A 281 12.41 22.74 10.13
C ILE A 281 13.25 23.99 9.82
N SER A 282 14.22 24.36 10.65
CA SER A 282 15.11 25.51 10.37
C SER A 282 15.86 25.35 9.05
N LEU A 283 16.29 24.12 8.71
CA LEU A 283 16.97 23.85 7.44
C LEU A 283 15.97 23.91 6.26
N ALA A 284 14.76 23.43 6.45
CA ALA A 284 13.71 23.54 5.44
C ALA A 284 13.36 25.01 5.15
N ILE A 285 13.27 25.87 6.20
CA ILE A 285 13.02 27.31 6.05
C ILE A 285 14.16 27.99 5.27
N THR A 286 15.42 27.77 5.68
CA THR A 286 16.57 28.44 5.05
C THR A 286 16.87 27.98 3.62
N ARG A 287 16.29 26.86 3.22
CA ARG A 287 16.32 26.33 1.83
C ARG A 287 15.03 26.56 1.05
N GLU A 288 14.02 27.18 1.65
CA GLU A 288 12.68 27.36 1.06
C GLU A 288 12.11 26.05 0.48
N LEU A 289 12.21 24.94 1.27
CA LEU A 289 11.69 23.65 0.84
C LEU A 289 10.17 23.58 0.97
N GLU A 290 9.53 22.94 0.00
CA GLU A 290 8.13 22.56 0.11
C GLU A 290 8.03 21.17 0.76
N LEU A 291 7.40 21.08 1.94
CA LEU A 291 7.11 19.84 2.61
C LEU A 291 5.65 19.45 2.35
N ALA A 292 5.41 18.36 1.64
CA ALA A 292 4.09 17.91 1.24
C ALA A 292 3.78 16.51 1.81
N GLY A 293 2.63 16.36 2.47
CA GLY A 293 2.12 15.05 2.86
C GLY A 293 1.52 14.29 1.67
N SER A 294 1.62 12.97 1.69
CA SER A 294 0.92 12.07 0.77
C SER A 294 0.22 10.99 1.59
N PHE A 295 -1.08 10.81 1.39
CA PHE A 295 -1.88 9.87 2.15
C PHE A 295 -2.75 9.02 1.23
N ARG A 296 -2.55 7.69 1.27
CA ARG A 296 -3.31 6.75 0.44
C ARG A 296 -3.26 7.16 -1.04
N PHE A 297 -4.39 7.08 -1.75
CA PHE A 297 -4.54 7.47 -3.15
C PHE A 297 -6.04 7.69 -3.47
N ASN A 298 -6.35 8.19 -4.66
CA ASN A 298 -7.71 8.39 -5.16
C ASN A 298 -8.00 7.42 -6.31
N GLY A 299 -7.95 7.89 -7.56
CA GLY A 299 -8.19 7.08 -8.76
C GLY A 299 -6.94 6.46 -9.37
N GLU A 300 -5.77 6.61 -8.75
CA GLU A 300 -4.49 6.19 -9.32
C GLU A 300 -4.39 4.68 -9.58
N ILE A 301 -5.17 3.87 -8.87
CA ILE A 301 -5.22 2.42 -9.12
C ILE A 301 -5.60 2.08 -10.57
N ASP A 302 -6.49 2.86 -11.18
CA ASP A 302 -6.90 2.64 -12.57
C ASP A 302 -5.76 2.97 -13.54
N GLN A 303 -4.97 4.02 -13.24
CA GLN A 303 -3.78 4.38 -13.99
C GLN A 303 -2.68 3.33 -13.85
N VAL A 304 -2.50 2.79 -12.65
CA VAL A 304 -1.55 1.70 -12.38
C VAL A 304 -1.92 0.45 -13.16
N LEU A 305 -3.19 0.02 -13.12
CA LEU A 305 -3.64 -1.16 -13.86
C LEU A 305 -3.42 -1.02 -15.36
N ALA A 306 -3.71 0.15 -15.92
CA ALA A 306 -3.45 0.45 -17.33
C ALA A 306 -1.94 0.39 -17.65
N ALA A 307 -1.10 0.99 -16.81
CA ALA A 307 0.36 1.02 -17.00
C ALA A 307 1.03 -0.35 -16.81
N LEU A 308 0.47 -1.21 -15.96
CA LEU A 308 0.89 -2.61 -15.83
C LEU A 308 0.52 -3.40 -17.10
N ALA A 309 -0.67 -3.20 -17.63
CA ALA A 309 -1.16 -3.92 -18.79
C ALA A 309 -0.43 -3.53 -20.10
N ASP A 310 -0.09 -2.25 -20.26
CA ASP A 310 0.65 -1.77 -21.43
C ASP A 310 2.18 -1.92 -21.29
N GLY A 311 2.67 -2.40 -20.14
CA GLY A 311 4.09 -2.63 -19.84
C GLY A 311 4.89 -1.36 -19.55
N SER A 312 4.26 -0.18 -19.48
CA SER A 312 4.95 1.08 -19.15
C SER A 312 5.34 1.20 -17.68
N LEU A 313 4.74 0.39 -16.80
CA LEU A 313 5.12 0.24 -15.41
C LEU A 313 5.50 -1.22 -15.14
N GLN A 314 6.76 -1.46 -14.79
CA GLN A 314 7.32 -2.78 -14.50
C GLN A 314 7.72 -2.84 -13.03
N ILE A 315 6.98 -3.60 -12.22
CA ILE A 315 7.15 -3.66 -10.77
C ILE A 315 7.27 -5.08 -10.20
N SER A 316 7.30 -6.10 -11.04
CA SER A 316 7.35 -7.51 -10.60
C SER A 316 8.55 -7.83 -9.71
N ALA A 317 9.68 -7.16 -9.91
CA ALA A 317 10.89 -7.30 -9.09
C ALA A 317 10.69 -6.88 -7.62
N ALA A 318 9.64 -6.11 -7.31
CA ALA A 318 9.29 -5.77 -5.93
C ALA A 318 8.85 -6.98 -5.12
N VAL A 319 8.27 -8.02 -5.78
CA VAL A 319 7.83 -9.26 -5.11
C VAL A 319 9.01 -10.19 -4.93
N THR A 320 9.36 -10.49 -3.69
CA THR A 320 10.49 -11.39 -3.37
C THR A 320 10.05 -12.77 -2.90
N HIS A 321 8.88 -12.88 -2.30
CA HIS A 321 8.37 -14.13 -1.74
C HIS A 321 6.87 -14.27 -2.00
N GLU A 322 6.44 -15.51 -2.12
CA GLU A 322 5.04 -15.89 -2.25
C GLU A 322 4.80 -17.11 -1.37
N PHE A 323 3.77 -17.06 -0.52
CA PHE A 323 3.41 -18.14 0.39
C PHE A 323 1.95 -18.54 0.19
N PRO A 324 1.59 -19.82 0.25
CA PRO A 324 0.19 -20.21 0.37
C PRO A 324 -0.40 -19.65 1.67
N VAL A 325 -1.69 -19.33 1.69
CA VAL A 325 -2.36 -18.75 2.87
C VAL A 325 -2.19 -19.61 4.14
N ALA A 326 -2.07 -20.92 3.98
CA ALA A 326 -1.84 -21.84 5.10
C ALA A 326 -0.49 -21.59 5.82
N GLU A 327 0.48 -20.98 5.14
CA GLU A 327 1.79 -20.59 5.66
C GLU A 327 1.83 -19.07 6.01
N GLY A 328 0.68 -18.47 6.24
CA GLY A 328 0.54 -17.04 6.48
C GLY A 328 1.41 -16.52 7.62
N LEU A 329 1.60 -17.28 8.71
CA LEU A 329 2.48 -16.88 9.80
C LEU A 329 3.94 -16.71 9.34
N GLU A 330 4.44 -17.67 8.53
CA GLU A 330 5.79 -17.59 7.94
C GLU A 330 5.90 -16.41 6.95
N ALA A 331 4.84 -16.17 6.18
CA ALA A 331 4.76 -15.02 5.28
C ALA A 331 4.89 -13.68 6.05
N PHE A 332 4.20 -13.54 7.17
CA PHE A 332 4.27 -12.34 8.02
C PHE A 332 5.65 -12.17 8.66
N GLU A 333 6.25 -13.25 9.18
CA GLU A 333 7.64 -13.21 9.70
C GLU A 333 8.64 -12.83 8.60
N THR A 334 8.48 -13.35 7.39
CA THR A 334 9.32 -12.99 6.24
C THR A 334 9.14 -11.53 5.86
N ALA A 335 7.91 -11.05 5.77
CA ALA A 335 7.60 -9.65 5.43
C ALA A 335 8.15 -8.65 6.46
N LYS A 336 8.20 -9.03 7.74
CA LYS A 336 8.79 -8.23 8.82
C LYS A 336 10.29 -8.04 8.69
N ASN A 337 10.98 -8.95 7.99
CA ASN A 337 12.43 -8.90 7.83
C ASN A 337 12.84 -8.13 6.57
N SER A 338 12.86 -6.79 6.67
CA SER A 338 13.23 -5.89 5.57
C SER A 338 14.65 -6.10 5.02
N SER A 339 15.55 -6.76 5.76
CA SER A 339 16.89 -7.08 5.25
C SER A 339 16.91 -8.23 4.24
N LYS A 340 15.81 -9.00 4.15
CA LYS A 340 15.71 -10.20 3.30
C LYS A 340 14.56 -10.14 2.30
N SER A 341 13.53 -9.35 2.56
CA SER A 341 12.33 -9.29 1.74
C SER A 341 12.01 -7.89 1.22
N GLY A 342 11.44 -7.84 0.04
CA GLY A 342 10.63 -6.75 -0.46
C GLY A 342 9.14 -7.03 -0.18
N LYS A 343 8.29 -6.95 -1.20
CA LYS A 343 6.88 -7.32 -1.08
C LYS A 343 6.73 -8.84 -0.97
N VAL A 344 5.96 -9.27 0.02
CA VAL A 344 5.57 -10.66 0.22
C VAL A 344 4.11 -10.83 -0.15
N LEU A 345 3.80 -11.81 -0.99
CA LEU A 345 2.44 -12.14 -1.41
C LEU A 345 1.93 -13.39 -0.68
N LEU A 346 0.67 -13.35 -0.31
CA LEU A 346 -0.13 -14.50 0.10
C LEU A 346 -0.88 -15.02 -1.13
N ASN A 347 -0.84 -16.34 -1.35
CA ASN A 347 -1.53 -17.03 -2.42
C ASN A 347 -2.71 -17.80 -1.83
N PHE A 348 -3.93 -17.48 -2.28
CA PHE A 348 -5.18 -18.09 -1.81
C PHE A 348 -5.71 -19.16 -2.78
N LEU A 349 -5.05 -19.38 -3.93
CA LEU A 349 -5.50 -20.28 -4.99
C LEU A 349 -5.33 -21.78 -4.66
N GLY A 350 -4.54 -22.14 -3.65
CA GLY A 350 -4.33 -23.54 -3.22
C GLY A 350 -5.44 -24.04 -2.27
N LYS A 351 -5.56 -25.41 -2.20
CA LYS A 351 -6.45 -26.07 -1.21
C LYS A 351 -5.93 -25.90 0.21
#